data_d58880484da011d20266dac54179eb37
#
_entry.id   d58880484da011d20266dac54179eb37
#
_cell.length_a   1.000
_cell.length_b   1.000
_cell.length_c   1.000
_cell.angle_alpha   90.00
_cell.angle_beta   90.00
_cell.angle_gamma   90.00
#
_symmetry.space_group_name_H-M   'P 1'
#
loop_
_entity.id
_entity.type
_entity.pdbx_description
1 polymer ?
#
loop_
_entity_poly.entity_id
_entity_poly.type
_entity_poly.pdbx_seq_one_letter_code
_entity_poly.pdbx_strand_id
1 'polypeptide(L)'
;MELDEIISEVKKHITEKRYVHTEGVAFTAAALAMKFSYESGYRENDNMEFVDKARTAGYLHDNAKCLSDEELLAVCAKNNIPVTECEKKSPYLLHGKVGAFYAKTLYGIDDEDILNAITYHTTGRPGMSMLEKIIFTADYIEPGRTRQANLDYIRYLA
;
A
#
# COMPACT_ATOMS: atom_id res chain seq x y z
N MET A 1 4.11 -1.43 -16.44
CA MET A 1 5.05 -2.48 -15.95
C MET A 1 4.22 -3.65 -15.48
N GLU A 2 4.58 -4.87 -15.85
CA GLU A 2 3.87 -6.08 -15.39
C GLU A 2 4.17 -6.36 -13.92
N LEU A 3 3.29 -7.08 -13.22
CA LEU A 3 3.41 -7.32 -11.78
C LEU A 3 4.73 -8.00 -11.39
N ASP A 4 5.19 -8.97 -12.17
CA ASP A 4 6.47 -9.68 -11.90
C ASP A 4 7.69 -8.76 -12.03
N GLU A 5 7.64 -7.78 -12.93
CA GLU A 5 8.67 -6.74 -13.06
C GLU A 5 8.64 -5.81 -11.83
N ILE A 6 7.44 -5.40 -11.38
CA ILE A 6 7.26 -4.59 -10.16
C ILE A 6 7.85 -5.31 -8.95
N ILE A 7 7.52 -6.58 -8.76
CA ILE A 7 8.04 -7.40 -7.66
C ILE A 7 9.57 -7.44 -7.68
N SER A 8 10.15 -7.69 -8.87
CA SER A 8 11.60 -7.74 -9.05
C SER A 8 12.27 -6.41 -8.70
N GLU A 9 11.69 -5.29 -9.12
CA GLU A 9 12.23 -3.95 -8.83
C GLU A 9 12.08 -3.58 -7.35
N VAL A 10 10.91 -3.79 -6.75
CA VAL A 10 10.69 -3.53 -5.32
C VAL A 10 11.70 -4.27 -4.46
N LYS A 11 11.98 -5.54 -4.77
CA LYS A 11 12.94 -6.36 -4.02
C LYS A 11 14.35 -5.79 -4.02
N LYS A 12 14.75 -5.02 -5.04
CA LYS A 12 16.09 -4.38 -5.12
C LYS A 12 16.20 -3.15 -4.21
N HIS A 13 15.08 -2.52 -3.87
CA HIS A 13 15.05 -1.22 -3.18
C HIS A 13 14.69 -1.30 -1.69
N ILE A 14 14.28 -2.48 -1.21
CA ILE A 14 13.89 -2.67 0.20
C ILE A 14 14.73 -3.78 0.83
N THR A 15 14.82 -3.77 2.18
CA THR A 15 15.52 -4.84 2.91
C THR A 15 14.76 -6.17 2.82
N GLU A 16 15.47 -7.30 2.99
CA GLU A 16 14.85 -8.64 3.01
C GLU A 16 13.70 -8.73 4.03
N LYS A 17 13.91 -8.21 5.24
CA LYS A 17 12.86 -8.16 6.28
C LYS A 17 11.64 -7.37 5.81
N ARG A 18 11.83 -6.26 5.12
CA ARG A 18 10.74 -5.44 4.58
C ARG A 18 10.06 -6.17 3.43
N TYR A 19 10.82 -6.88 2.59
CA TYR A 19 10.26 -7.66 1.50
C TYR A 19 9.31 -8.76 1.99
N VAL A 20 9.69 -9.52 3.02
CA VAL A 20 8.81 -10.55 3.63
C VAL A 20 7.49 -9.94 4.11
N HIS A 21 7.55 -8.79 4.79
CA HIS A 21 6.35 -8.04 5.18
C HIS A 21 5.51 -7.61 3.97
N THR A 22 6.14 -6.98 2.97
CA THR A 22 5.49 -6.49 1.75
C THR A 22 4.79 -7.62 0.99
N GLU A 23 5.44 -8.77 0.87
CA GLU A 23 4.86 -9.99 0.28
C GLU A 23 3.66 -10.49 1.10
N GLY A 24 3.78 -10.52 2.43
CA GLY A 24 2.67 -10.86 3.33
C GLY A 24 1.47 -9.94 3.15
N VAL A 25 1.70 -8.63 3.02
CA VAL A 25 0.64 -7.65 2.74
C VAL A 25 0.00 -7.90 1.37
N ALA A 26 0.79 -8.14 0.33
CA ALA A 26 0.27 -8.38 -1.02
C ALA A 26 -0.63 -9.63 -1.09
N PHE A 27 -0.23 -10.73 -0.46
CA PHE A 27 -1.06 -11.94 -0.41
C PHE A 27 -2.29 -11.79 0.47
N THR A 28 -2.18 -11.10 1.60
CA THR A 28 -3.34 -10.80 2.46
C THR A 28 -4.34 -9.90 1.73
N ALA A 29 -3.85 -8.87 1.03
CA ALA A 29 -4.68 -8.00 0.22
C ALA A 29 -5.40 -8.75 -0.91
N ALA A 30 -4.71 -9.68 -1.59
CA ALA A 30 -5.33 -10.53 -2.59
C ALA A 30 -6.46 -11.39 -2.02
N ALA A 31 -6.24 -12.00 -0.85
CA ALA A 31 -7.26 -12.81 -0.17
C ALA A 31 -8.49 -11.97 0.25
N LEU A 32 -8.26 -10.77 0.79
CA LEU A 32 -9.34 -9.83 1.12
C LEU A 32 -10.07 -9.35 -0.15
N ALA A 33 -9.34 -9.09 -1.23
CA ALA A 33 -9.94 -8.70 -2.50
C ALA A 33 -10.85 -9.79 -3.07
N MET A 34 -10.43 -11.06 -3.01
CA MET A 34 -11.28 -12.19 -3.40
C MET A 34 -12.56 -12.28 -2.56
N LYS A 35 -12.45 -12.04 -1.24
CA LYS A 35 -13.59 -12.08 -0.32
C LYS A 35 -14.59 -10.95 -0.59
N PHE A 36 -14.09 -9.74 -0.80
CA PHE A 36 -14.90 -8.52 -0.87
C PHE A 36 -15.10 -7.96 -2.28
N SER A 37 -14.69 -8.67 -3.33
CA SER A 37 -14.82 -8.21 -4.71
C SER A 37 -16.27 -7.92 -5.10
N TYR A 38 -17.21 -8.74 -4.68
CA TYR A 38 -18.63 -8.54 -4.95
C TYR A 38 -19.16 -7.22 -4.32
N GLU A 39 -18.74 -6.92 -3.09
CA GLU A 39 -19.13 -5.68 -2.39
C GLU A 39 -18.52 -4.43 -3.04
N SER A 40 -17.41 -4.59 -3.76
CA SER A 40 -16.74 -3.52 -4.50
C SER A 40 -17.39 -3.23 -5.86
N GLY A 41 -18.43 -3.98 -6.24
CA GLY A 41 -19.12 -3.83 -7.52
C GLY A 41 -18.45 -4.54 -8.69
N TYR A 42 -17.42 -5.34 -8.45
CA TYR A 42 -16.80 -6.18 -9.48
C TYR A 42 -17.68 -7.39 -9.77
N ARG A 43 -17.87 -7.70 -11.05
CA ARG A 43 -18.58 -8.90 -11.51
C ARG A 43 -17.60 -10.08 -11.55
N GLU A 44 -18.12 -11.32 -11.70
CA GLU A 44 -17.30 -12.53 -11.74
C GLU A 44 -16.12 -12.45 -12.74
N ASN A 45 -16.29 -11.78 -13.88
CA ASN A 45 -15.25 -11.61 -14.89
C ASN A 45 -14.20 -10.55 -14.52
N ASP A 46 -14.51 -9.64 -13.59
CA ASP A 46 -13.64 -8.52 -13.19
C ASP A 46 -12.92 -8.80 -11.86
N ASN A 47 -13.22 -9.96 -11.23
CA ASN A 47 -12.64 -10.34 -9.93
C ASN A 47 -11.12 -10.44 -9.97
N MET A 48 -10.55 -11.01 -11.02
CA MET A 48 -9.10 -11.13 -11.14
C MET A 48 -8.41 -9.78 -11.28
N GLU A 49 -9.03 -8.85 -12.01
CA GLU A 49 -8.49 -7.47 -12.12
C GLU A 49 -8.43 -6.78 -10.74
N PHE A 50 -9.47 -6.91 -9.92
CA PHE A 50 -9.47 -6.33 -8.58
C PHE A 50 -8.44 -6.99 -7.65
N VAL A 51 -8.29 -8.30 -7.73
CA VAL A 51 -7.25 -9.06 -7.01
C VAL A 51 -5.85 -8.60 -7.43
N ASP A 52 -5.61 -8.39 -8.72
CA ASP A 52 -4.33 -7.93 -9.25
C ASP A 52 -4.04 -6.48 -8.83
N LYS A 53 -5.05 -5.59 -8.79
CA LYS A 53 -4.93 -4.25 -8.20
C LYS A 53 -4.54 -4.32 -6.73
N ALA A 54 -5.17 -5.19 -5.94
CA ALA A 54 -4.85 -5.35 -4.53
C ALA A 54 -3.43 -5.90 -4.31
N ARG A 55 -2.99 -6.86 -5.12
CA ARG A 55 -1.61 -7.37 -5.08
C ARG A 55 -0.61 -6.28 -5.43
N THR A 56 -0.87 -5.54 -6.50
CA THR A 56 0.00 -4.45 -6.95
C THR A 56 0.14 -3.37 -5.87
N ALA A 57 -0.98 -2.90 -5.32
CA ALA A 57 -0.98 -1.94 -4.22
C ALA A 57 -0.25 -2.48 -2.98
N GLY A 58 -0.44 -3.77 -2.65
CA GLY A 58 0.24 -4.43 -1.55
C GLY A 58 1.76 -4.48 -1.72
N TYR A 59 2.26 -4.80 -2.93
CA TYR A 59 3.71 -4.77 -3.19
C TYR A 59 4.30 -3.36 -3.17
N LEU A 60 3.51 -2.34 -3.51
CA LEU A 60 3.99 -0.96 -3.61
C LEU A 60 3.72 -0.09 -2.38
N HIS A 61 2.92 -0.55 -1.39
CA HIS A 61 2.48 0.31 -0.27
C HIS A 61 3.65 0.93 0.52
N ASP A 62 4.72 0.17 0.73
CA ASP A 62 5.90 0.55 1.52
C ASP A 62 7.17 0.78 0.66
N ASN A 63 7.04 1.02 -0.65
CA ASN A 63 8.17 1.18 -1.58
C ASN A 63 9.10 2.37 -1.25
N ALA A 64 8.62 3.36 -0.50
CA ALA A 64 9.39 4.50 -0.01
C ALA A 64 9.73 4.42 1.50
N LYS A 65 9.43 3.30 2.18
CA LYS A 65 9.58 3.17 3.65
C LYS A 65 11.03 3.19 4.14
N CYS A 66 11.98 2.86 3.27
CA CYS A 66 13.41 2.84 3.61
C CYS A 66 14.08 4.22 3.52
N LEU A 67 13.37 5.25 3.05
CA LEU A 67 13.89 6.61 3.00
C LEU A 67 13.89 7.26 4.40
N SER A 68 14.90 8.08 4.67
CA SER A 68 14.96 8.92 5.87
C SER A 68 13.91 10.04 5.83
N ASP A 69 13.65 10.65 6.98
CA ASP A 69 12.73 11.79 7.10
C ASP A 69 13.17 12.96 6.20
N GLU A 70 14.49 13.22 6.11
CA GLU A 70 15.07 14.26 5.27
C GLU A 70 14.87 13.95 3.78
N GLU A 71 15.08 12.70 3.37
CA GLU A 71 14.88 12.26 1.98
C GLU A 71 13.40 12.37 1.58
N LEU A 72 12.47 11.94 2.45
CA LEU A 72 11.04 12.09 2.22
C LEU A 72 10.61 13.53 2.01
N LEU A 73 11.08 14.44 2.87
CA LEU A 73 10.81 15.88 2.76
C LEU A 73 11.43 16.46 1.48
N ALA A 74 12.65 16.06 1.14
CA ALA A 74 13.34 16.52 -0.08
C ALA A 74 12.58 16.09 -1.36
N VAL A 75 12.10 14.84 -1.41
CA VAL A 75 11.28 14.35 -2.54
C VAL A 75 9.99 15.16 -2.65
N CYS A 76 9.31 15.40 -1.52
CA CYS A 76 8.09 16.21 -1.50
C CYS A 76 8.33 17.63 -2.02
N ALA A 77 9.38 18.30 -1.54
CA ALA A 77 9.73 19.66 -1.97
C ALA A 77 10.07 19.73 -3.46
N LYS A 78 10.90 18.79 -3.93
CA LYS A 78 11.33 18.74 -5.36
C LYS A 78 10.17 18.53 -6.32
N ASN A 79 9.15 17.77 -5.92
CA ASN A 79 8.06 17.33 -6.80
C ASN A 79 6.71 18.01 -6.47
N ASN A 80 6.72 19.06 -5.65
CA ASN A 80 5.52 19.81 -5.23
C ASN A 80 4.45 18.92 -4.59
N ILE A 81 4.84 17.87 -3.86
CA ILE A 81 3.92 17.01 -3.11
C ILE A 81 3.52 17.79 -1.83
N PRO A 82 2.22 18.02 -1.59
CA PRO A 82 1.78 18.82 -0.46
C PRO A 82 2.06 18.12 0.87
N VAL A 83 2.67 18.85 1.82
CA VAL A 83 3.01 18.39 3.16
C VAL A 83 2.16 19.14 4.18
N THR A 84 1.40 18.43 5.00
CA THR A 84 0.58 19.00 6.08
C THR A 84 1.42 19.34 7.31
N GLU A 85 0.87 20.13 8.24
CA GLU A 85 1.54 20.45 9.50
C GLU A 85 1.78 19.20 10.38
N CYS A 86 0.92 18.21 10.29
CA CYS A 86 1.09 16.92 10.98
C CYS A 86 2.31 16.16 10.40
N GLU A 87 2.40 16.10 9.07
CA GLU A 87 3.48 15.42 8.37
C GLU A 87 4.84 16.13 8.54
N LYS A 88 4.85 17.44 8.70
CA LYS A 88 6.08 18.17 9.05
C LYS A 88 6.62 17.75 10.43
N LYS A 89 5.72 17.45 11.37
CA LYS A 89 6.09 16.98 12.72
C LYS A 89 6.41 15.48 12.77
N SER A 90 5.96 14.73 11.80
CA SER A 90 6.12 13.28 11.69
C SER A 90 6.40 12.88 10.24
N PRO A 91 7.59 13.23 9.68
CA PRO A 91 7.86 13.10 8.26
C PRO A 91 7.82 11.66 7.77
N TYR A 92 8.05 10.68 8.64
CA TYR A 92 7.90 9.26 8.30
C TYR A 92 6.53 8.90 7.70
N LEU A 93 5.46 9.69 7.97
CA LEU A 93 4.14 9.50 7.38
C LEU A 93 4.12 9.79 5.87
N LEU A 94 5.07 10.56 5.37
CA LEU A 94 5.18 10.92 3.96
C LEU A 94 5.52 9.73 3.07
N HIS A 95 5.98 8.58 3.63
CA HIS A 95 6.28 7.41 2.81
C HIS A 95 5.07 6.94 1.99
N GLY A 96 3.84 7.14 2.44
CA GLY A 96 2.63 6.84 1.66
C GLY A 96 2.52 7.73 0.42
N LYS A 97 2.66 9.05 0.57
CA LYS A 97 2.61 10.01 -0.54
C LYS A 97 3.78 9.85 -1.51
N VAL A 98 4.99 9.72 -0.97
CA VAL A 98 6.20 9.49 -1.79
C VAL A 98 6.13 8.14 -2.47
N GLY A 99 5.60 7.12 -1.79
CA GLY A 99 5.37 5.79 -2.35
C GLY A 99 4.39 5.82 -3.53
N ALA A 100 3.29 6.55 -3.42
CA ALA A 100 2.35 6.74 -4.53
C ALA A 100 2.99 7.52 -5.69
N PHE A 101 3.79 8.55 -5.40
CA PHE A 101 4.56 9.26 -6.41
C PHE A 101 5.54 8.33 -7.14
N TYR A 102 6.26 7.47 -6.44
CA TYR A 102 7.14 6.47 -7.05
C TYR A 102 6.36 5.41 -7.82
N ALA A 103 5.22 4.93 -7.29
CA ALA A 103 4.34 4.01 -8.02
C ALA A 103 3.97 4.58 -9.39
N LYS A 104 3.63 5.85 -9.47
CA LYS A 104 3.31 6.54 -10.73
C LYS A 104 4.54 6.72 -11.63
N THR A 105 5.62 7.25 -11.10
CA THR A 105 6.76 7.72 -11.92
C THR A 105 7.79 6.65 -12.25
N LEU A 106 8.00 5.67 -11.37
CA LEU A 106 9.00 4.62 -11.56
C LEU A 106 8.37 3.29 -12.03
N TYR A 107 7.15 2.99 -11.57
CA TYR A 107 6.49 1.72 -11.88
C TYR A 107 5.37 1.86 -12.92
N GLY A 108 5.03 3.11 -13.34
CA GLY A 108 4.05 3.36 -14.39
C GLY A 108 2.61 3.04 -13.98
N ILE A 109 2.27 3.21 -12.70
CA ILE A 109 0.92 3.01 -12.19
C ILE A 109 0.11 4.30 -12.38
N ASP A 110 -0.90 4.26 -13.23
CA ASP A 110 -1.81 5.38 -13.46
C ASP A 110 -3.20 5.18 -12.81
N ASP A 111 -3.46 4.01 -12.22
CA ASP A 111 -4.71 3.72 -11.53
C ASP A 111 -4.80 4.49 -10.21
N GLU A 112 -5.72 5.46 -10.16
CA GLU A 112 -5.89 6.35 -9.01
C GLU A 112 -6.34 5.60 -7.73
N ASP A 113 -7.03 4.46 -7.84
CA ASP A 113 -7.43 3.67 -6.67
C ASP A 113 -6.21 2.98 -6.04
N ILE A 114 -5.29 2.47 -6.85
CA ILE A 114 -4.00 1.94 -6.38
C ILE A 114 -3.17 3.04 -5.73
N LEU A 115 -3.05 4.20 -6.38
CA LEU A 115 -2.27 5.33 -5.86
C LEU A 115 -2.84 5.86 -4.52
N ASN A 116 -4.16 5.92 -4.40
CA ASN A 116 -4.83 6.29 -3.15
C ASN A 116 -4.63 5.23 -2.07
N ALA A 117 -4.73 3.94 -2.39
CA ALA A 117 -4.48 2.88 -1.44
C ALA A 117 -3.05 2.94 -0.88
N ILE A 118 -2.05 3.21 -1.71
CA ILE A 118 -0.66 3.45 -1.28
C ILE A 118 -0.56 4.71 -0.40
N THR A 119 -1.18 5.82 -0.82
CA THR A 119 -1.10 7.10 -0.11
C THR A 119 -1.65 7.01 1.31
N TYR A 120 -2.78 6.34 1.49
CA TYR A 120 -3.54 6.36 2.73
C TYR A 120 -3.45 5.08 3.57
N HIS A 121 -2.58 4.13 3.20
CA HIS A 121 -2.48 2.85 3.90
C HIS A 121 -2.12 2.96 5.39
N THR A 122 -1.41 4.02 5.81
CA THR A 122 -1.02 4.22 7.21
C THR A 122 -2.02 5.08 7.99
N THR A 123 -2.56 6.13 7.37
CA THR A 123 -3.38 7.14 8.07
C THR A 123 -4.88 6.93 7.89
N GLY A 124 -5.27 6.26 6.82
CA GLY A 124 -6.65 6.26 6.35
C GLY A 124 -7.11 7.65 5.92
N ARG A 125 -8.36 7.73 5.49
CA ARG A 125 -9.09 8.99 5.23
C ARG A 125 -10.61 8.77 5.29
N PRO A 126 -11.42 9.81 5.42
CA PRO A 126 -12.87 9.69 5.22
C PRO A 126 -13.20 9.22 3.80
N GLY A 127 -14.18 8.32 3.66
CA GLY A 127 -14.66 7.87 2.35
C GLY A 127 -13.68 6.95 1.60
N MET A 128 -12.87 6.15 2.31
CA MET A 128 -11.96 5.16 1.70
C MET A 128 -12.72 4.23 0.75
N SER A 129 -12.13 3.97 -0.43
CA SER A 129 -12.57 2.93 -1.35
C SER A 129 -12.41 1.53 -0.72
N MET A 130 -12.93 0.51 -1.38
CA MET A 130 -12.72 -0.87 -0.91
C MET A 130 -11.24 -1.26 -0.99
N LEU A 131 -10.53 -0.87 -2.04
CA LEU A 131 -9.11 -1.15 -2.19
C LEU A 131 -8.28 -0.47 -1.09
N GLU A 132 -8.56 0.79 -0.78
CA GLU A 132 -7.90 1.51 0.31
C GLU A 132 -8.10 0.79 1.67
N LYS A 133 -9.33 0.33 1.96
CA LYS A 133 -9.64 -0.43 3.18
C LYS A 133 -8.90 -1.76 3.22
N ILE A 134 -8.83 -2.45 2.09
CA ILE A 134 -8.11 -3.73 1.96
C ILE A 134 -6.64 -3.53 2.28
N ILE A 135 -5.96 -2.55 1.67
CA ILE A 135 -4.53 -2.34 1.91
C ILE A 135 -4.26 -1.90 3.35
N PHE A 136 -5.06 -0.97 3.88
CA PHE A 136 -4.99 -0.55 5.28
C PHE A 136 -5.11 -1.74 6.24
N THR A 137 -6.08 -2.64 6.00
CA THR A 137 -6.32 -3.82 6.83
C THR A 137 -5.22 -4.86 6.64
N ALA A 138 -4.81 -5.14 5.40
CA ALA A 138 -3.78 -6.12 5.08
C ALA A 138 -2.43 -5.78 5.73
N ASP A 139 -2.01 -4.52 5.71
CA ASP A 139 -0.78 -4.07 6.40
C ASP A 139 -0.86 -4.32 7.92
N TYR A 140 -2.05 -4.19 8.50
CA TYR A 140 -2.25 -4.43 9.93
C TYR A 140 -2.24 -5.91 10.33
N ILE A 141 -2.81 -6.80 9.48
CA ILE A 141 -3.11 -8.20 9.84
C ILE A 141 -2.23 -9.25 9.13
N GLU A 142 -1.32 -8.86 8.24
CA GLU A 142 -0.50 -9.83 7.50
C GLU A 142 0.18 -10.84 8.46
N PRO A 143 0.51 -12.07 8.01
CA PRO A 143 0.93 -13.15 8.90
C PRO A 143 2.15 -12.86 9.77
N GLY A 144 3.06 -11.99 9.32
CA GLY A 144 4.26 -11.59 10.07
C GLY A 144 3.99 -10.61 11.23
N ARG A 145 2.79 -10.01 11.30
CA ARG A 145 2.41 -9.13 12.41
C ARG A 145 2.10 -9.95 13.68
N THR A 146 2.69 -9.53 14.80
CA THR A 146 2.55 -10.26 16.09
C THR A 146 2.26 -9.35 17.28
N ARG A 147 2.34 -8.03 17.13
CA ARG A 147 2.31 -7.07 18.25
C ARG A 147 1.20 -6.02 18.16
N GLN A 148 0.37 -6.05 17.11
CA GLN A 148 -0.73 -5.11 16.93
C GLN A 148 -1.85 -5.38 17.94
N ALA A 149 -2.50 -4.31 18.41
CA ALA A 149 -3.63 -4.42 19.32
C ALA A 149 -4.80 -5.16 18.66
N ASN A 150 -5.44 -6.05 19.41
CA ASN A 150 -6.62 -6.81 18.96
C ASN A 150 -6.40 -7.61 17.65
N LEU A 151 -5.17 -7.99 17.33
CA LEU A 151 -4.79 -8.61 16.08
C LEU A 151 -5.64 -9.84 15.73
N ASP A 152 -5.80 -10.77 16.68
CA ASP A 152 -6.56 -12.02 16.47
C ASP A 152 -8.04 -11.74 16.22
N TYR A 153 -8.61 -10.74 16.90
CA TYR A 153 -9.99 -10.33 16.69
C TYR A 153 -10.20 -9.67 15.31
N ILE A 154 -9.27 -8.82 14.89
CA ILE A 154 -9.34 -8.19 13.56
C ILE A 154 -9.15 -9.23 12.46
N ARG A 155 -8.24 -10.20 12.62
CA ARG A 155 -8.07 -11.33 11.68
C ARG A 155 -9.32 -12.20 11.58
N TYR A 156 -10.05 -12.37 12.70
CA TYR A 156 -11.31 -13.11 12.70
C TYR A 156 -12.41 -12.38 11.92
N LEU A 157 -12.45 -11.04 11.98
CA LEU A 157 -13.44 -10.22 11.26
C LEU A 157 -13.10 -10.06 9.76
N ALA A 158 -11.82 -10.00 9.42
CA ALA A 158 -11.35 -9.84 8.05
C ALA A 158 -11.50 -11.12 7.22
#